data_b8d4488e93460eb9d1cd7f7fb4903199
#
_entry.id   b8d4488e93460eb9d1cd7f7fb4903199
#
_cell.length_a   1.000
_cell.length_b   1.000
_cell.length_c   1.000
_cell.angle_alpha   90.00
_cell.angle_beta   90.00
_cell.angle_gamma   90.00
#
_symmetry.space_group_name_H-M   'P 1'
#
loop_
_entity.id
_entity.type
_entity.pdbx_description
1 polymer ?
#
loop_
_entity_poly.entity_id
_entity_poly.type
_entity_poly.pdbx_seq_one_letter_code
_entity_poly.pdbx_strand_id
1 'polypeptide(L)'
;SSFDMIMAGAKSEMPGSIDKAPRHDEATGWSSTAISYQRGEADPPHHHVEGQLLFATRGVMLVQTESDRWVIPPQRALWLPPLHIHSYHLLSQTDLRAIYFSSSLIAECTSFTKSQQVHVITATPLVKELIAGLFSEDYARPSQRKIALLLLEILSEAPPLTMALPMPNDERLFSAAR
;
A
#
# COMPACT_ATOMS: atom_id res chain seq x y z
N SER A 1 -20.32 0.76 -4.57
CA SER A 1 -19.41 1.46 -3.63
C SER A 1 -18.01 1.51 -4.23
N SER A 2 -17.11 2.35 -3.66
CA SER A 2 -15.71 2.41 -4.11
C SER A 2 -15.03 1.04 -4.05
N PHE A 3 -15.49 0.17 -3.14
CA PHE A 3 -15.06 -1.21 -3.01
C PHE A 3 -15.40 -2.02 -4.26
N ASP A 4 -16.63 -1.90 -4.75
CA ASP A 4 -17.08 -2.66 -5.93
C ASP A 4 -16.32 -2.27 -7.19
N MET A 5 -15.96 -1.00 -7.34
CA MET A 5 -15.17 -0.53 -8.47
C MET A 5 -13.74 -1.07 -8.46
N ILE A 6 -13.10 -1.13 -7.29
CA ILE A 6 -11.74 -1.65 -7.16
C ILE A 6 -11.73 -3.16 -7.37
N MET A 7 -12.69 -3.87 -6.77
CA MET A 7 -12.78 -5.32 -6.92
C MET A 7 -13.28 -5.76 -8.30
N ALA A 8 -14.08 -4.94 -8.98
CA ALA A 8 -14.51 -5.24 -10.35
C ALA A 8 -13.33 -5.25 -11.35
N GLY A 9 -12.35 -4.36 -11.15
CA GLY A 9 -11.11 -4.39 -11.93
C GLY A 9 -10.25 -5.63 -11.64
N ALA A 10 -10.20 -6.06 -10.39
CA ALA A 10 -9.39 -7.20 -9.97
C ALA A 10 -9.96 -8.55 -10.41
N LYS A 11 -11.28 -8.65 -10.57
CA LYS A 11 -11.96 -9.92 -10.91
C LYS A 11 -11.77 -10.39 -12.36
N SER A 12 -11.33 -9.52 -13.25
CA SER A 12 -11.19 -9.83 -14.68
C SER A 12 -9.77 -10.20 -15.07
N GLU A 13 -8.80 -10.12 -14.16
CA GLU A 13 -7.40 -10.34 -14.47
C GLU A 13 -6.88 -11.66 -13.88
N MET A 14 -5.93 -12.29 -14.58
CA MET A 14 -5.26 -13.49 -14.09
C MET A 14 -4.36 -13.14 -12.91
N PRO A 15 -4.19 -14.07 -11.92
CA PRO A 15 -3.26 -13.85 -10.80
C PRO A 15 -1.87 -13.42 -11.30
N GLY A 16 -1.34 -12.34 -10.72
CA GLY A 16 -0.04 -11.81 -11.08
C GLY A 16 -0.02 -10.93 -12.33
N SER A 17 -1.16 -10.70 -13.01
CA SER A 17 -1.22 -9.80 -14.15
C SER A 17 -1.04 -8.34 -13.72
N ILE A 18 -0.54 -7.52 -14.67
CA ILE A 18 -0.41 -6.09 -14.43
C ILE A 18 -1.77 -5.40 -14.59
N ASP A 19 -2.10 -4.55 -13.63
CA ASP A 19 -3.21 -3.62 -13.76
C ASP A 19 -2.77 -2.47 -14.67
N LYS A 20 -3.34 -2.40 -15.87
CA LYS A 20 -2.96 -1.42 -16.90
C LYS A 20 -3.58 -0.05 -16.70
N ALA A 21 -4.66 0.05 -15.92
CA ALA A 21 -5.29 1.32 -15.62
C ALA A 21 -4.43 2.10 -14.62
N PRO A 22 -4.04 3.36 -14.90
CA PRO A 22 -3.31 4.17 -13.93
C PRO A 22 -4.13 4.33 -12.65
N ARG A 23 -3.51 4.09 -11.52
CA ARG A 23 -4.12 4.28 -10.19
C ARG A 23 -3.78 5.64 -9.59
N HIS A 24 -2.95 6.42 -10.25
CA HIS A 24 -2.59 7.78 -9.84
C HIS A 24 -3.22 8.80 -10.80
N ASP A 25 -3.39 10.02 -10.31
CA ASP A 25 -3.74 11.17 -11.15
C ASP A 25 -2.48 11.60 -11.92
N GLU A 26 -2.50 11.52 -13.23
CA GLU A 26 -1.36 11.87 -14.07
C GLU A 26 -0.92 13.33 -13.92
N ALA A 27 -1.84 14.24 -13.62
CA ALA A 27 -1.52 15.64 -13.43
C ALA A 27 -0.75 15.90 -12.13
N THR A 28 -0.96 15.10 -11.10
CA THR A 28 -0.36 15.30 -9.76
C THR A 28 0.72 14.29 -9.42
N GLY A 29 0.63 13.07 -9.95
CA GLY A 29 1.56 11.98 -9.67
C GLY A 29 1.21 11.13 -8.45
N TRP A 30 0.11 11.41 -7.76
CA TRP A 30 -0.40 10.57 -6.67
C TRP A 30 -1.92 10.45 -6.73
N SER A 31 -2.44 9.49 -6.01
CA SER A 31 -3.86 9.41 -5.67
C SER A 31 -4.03 8.81 -4.29
N SER A 32 -5.17 9.08 -3.67
CA SER A 32 -5.49 8.56 -2.34
C SER A 32 -6.87 7.91 -2.37
N THR A 33 -6.97 6.72 -1.79
CA THR A 33 -8.19 5.92 -1.77
C THR A 33 -8.46 5.40 -0.38
N ALA A 34 -9.66 5.64 0.14
CA ALA A 34 -10.15 5.11 1.41
C ALA A 34 -11.09 3.94 1.13
N ILE A 35 -10.82 2.79 1.74
CA ILE A 35 -11.59 1.57 1.52
C ILE A 35 -11.92 0.94 2.87
N SER A 36 -13.17 0.53 3.04
CA SER A 36 -13.60 -0.27 4.20
C SER A 36 -13.80 -1.71 3.77
N TYR A 37 -13.11 -2.60 4.46
CA TYR A 37 -13.17 -4.05 4.25
C TYR A 37 -13.81 -4.74 5.44
N GLN A 38 -14.53 -5.82 5.16
CA GLN A 38 -15.01 -6.74 6.19
C GLN A 38 -13.97 -7.82 6.45
N ARG A 39 -14.00 -8.39 7.65
CA ARG A 39 -13.18 -9.56 7.99
C ARG A 39 -13.38 -10.67 6.96
N GLY A 40 -12.28 -11.26 6.50
CA GLY A 40 -12.28 -12.36 5.54
C GLY A 40 -12.30 -11.95 4.10
N GLU A 41 -12.49 -10.66 3.79
CA GLU A 41 -12.33 -10.17 2.42
C GLU A 41 -10.87 -10.28 2.00
N ALA A 42 -10.64 -10.43 0.71
CA ALA A 42 -9.31 -10.59 0.13
C ALA A 42 -9.25 -9.91 -1.22
N ASP A 43 -8.07 -9.42 -1.54
CA ASP A 43 -7.72 -8.95 -2.88
C ASP A 43 -6.71 -9.91 -3.47
N PRO A 44 -6.99 -10.51 -4.66
CA PRO A 44 -6.11 -11.52 -5.25
C PRO A 44 -4.77 -10.94 -5.69
N PRO A 45 -3.76 -11.79 -5.94
CA PRO A 45 -2.45 -11.34 -6.41
C PRO A 45 -2.55 -10.48 -7.67
N HIS A 46 -1.95 -9.30 -7.62
CA HIS A 46 -1.90 -8.33 -8.71
C HIS A 46 -0.67 -7.44 -8.56
N HIS A 47 -0.39 -6.67 -9.60
CA HIS A 47 0.64 -5.62 -9.54
C HIS A 47 0.22 -4.43 -10.41
N HIS A 48 0.85 -3.29 -10.18
CA HIS A 48 0.59 -2.04 -10.88
C HIS A 48 1.87 -1.21 -10.99
N VAL A 49 1.85 -0.22 -11.87
CA VAL A 49 3.03 0.61 -12.16
C VAL A 49 3.39 1.59 -11.05
N GLU A 50 2.44 1.86 -10.15
CA GLU A 50 2.63 2.78 -9.04
C GLU A 50 3.30 2.08 -7.85
N GLY A 51 4.07 2.85 -7.06
CA GLY A 51 4.36 2.50 -5.69
C GLY A 51 3.14 2.76 -4.82
N GLN A 52 2.96 2.00 -3.75
CA GLN A 52 1.78 2.09 -2.90
C GLN A 52 2.16 2.12 -1.42
N LEU A 53 1.59 3.08 -0.70
CA LEU A 53 1.64 3.11 0.75
C LEU A 53 0.30 2.66 1.30
N LEU A 54 0.33 1.64 2.16
CA LEU A 54 -0.85 1.09 2.83
C LEU A 54 -0.82 1.45 4.31
N PHE A 55 -1.93 1.97 4.82
CA PHE A 55 -2.10 2.30 6.22
C PHE A 55 -3.54 2.04 6.64
N ALA A 56 -3.75 1.29 7.72
CA ALA A 56 -5.08 1.07 8.28
C ALA A 56 -5.32 1.99 9.48
N THR A 57 -6.38 2.76 9.46
CA THR A 57 -6.79 3.54 10.63
C THR A 57 -7.42 2.64 11.69
N ARG A 58 -7.96 1.49 11.26
CA ARG A 58 -8.57 0.48 12.12
C ARG A 58 -8.41 -0.89 11.44
N GLY A 59 -8.20 -1.92 12.25
CA GLY A 59 -8.17 -3.30 11.77
C GLY A 59 -6.76 -3.78 11.45
N VAL A 60 -6.67 -5.04 11.06
CA VAL A 60 -5.42 -5.74 10.77
C VAL A 60 -5.53 -6.45 9.43
N MET A 61 -4.51 -6.29 8.60
CA MET A 61 -4.44 -6.95 7.30
C MET A 61 -3.19 -7.82 7.20
N LEU A 62 -3.30 -8.89 6.43
CA LEU A 62 -2.18 -9.69 5.98
C LEU A 62 -1.89 -9.33 4.53
N VAL A 63 -0.67 -8.92 4.25
CA VAL A 63 -0.20 -8.65 2.89
C VAL A 63 0.82 -9.72 2.52
N GLN A 64 0.65 -10.32 1.36
CA GLN A 64 1.54 -11.34 0.84
C GLN A 64 2.21 -10.84 -0.44
N THR A 65 3.52 -11.10 -0.54
CA THR A 65 4.31 -10.94 -1.75
C THR A 65 4.78 -12.32 -2.21
N GLU A 66 5.61 -12.40 -3.25
CA GLU A 66 6.16 -13.68 -3.72
C GLU A 66 7.02 -14.38 -2.66
N SER A 67 7.69 -13.61 -1.79
CA SER A 67 8.68 -14.13 -0.85
C SER A 67 8.27 -14.02 0.61
N ASP A 68 7.38 -13.09 0.97
CA ASP A 68 7.12 -12.73 2.37
C ASP A 68 5.65 -12.51 2.67
N ARG A 69 5.32 -12.58 3.94
CA ARG A 69 4.03 -12.18 4.50
C ARG A 69 4.23 -11.12 5.57
N TRP A 70 3.34 -10.13 5.55
CA TRP A 70 3.39 -8.98 6.45
C TRP A 70 2.07 -8.84 7.16
N VAL A 71 2.08 -8.87 8.50
CA VAL A 71 0.90 -8.53 9.31
C VAL A 71 0.98 -7.06 9.65
N ILE A 72 -0.03 -6.29 9.23
CA ILE A 72 -0.04 -4.84 9.31
C ILE A 72 -1.18 -4.37 10.22
N PRO A 73 -0.88 -4.05 11.49
CA PRO A 73 -1.81 -3.40 12.41
C PRO A 73 -1.80 -1.87 12.19
N PRO A 74 -2.72 -1.12 12.85
CA PRO A 74 -2.82 0.34 12.64
C PRO A 74 -1.59 1.17 13.02
N GLN A 75 -0.66 0.60 13.79
CA GLN A 75 0.59 1.27 14.18
C GLN A 75 1.68 1.19 13.11
N ARG A 76 1.39 0.54 11.99
CA ARG A 76 2.36 0.27 10.93
C ARG A 76 1.86 0.78 9.60
N ALA A 77 2.80 1.16 8.74
CA ALA A 77 2.55 1.47 7.33
C ALA A 77 3.43 0.59 6.47
N LEU A 78 2.90 0.11 5.35
CA LEU A 78 3.61 -0.77 4.43
C LEU A 78 3.86 -0.04 3.12
N TRP A 79 5.11 -0.06 2.66
CA TRP A 79 5.49 0.37 1.32
C TRP A 79 5.58 -0.83 0.38
N LEU A 80 4.84 -0.75 -0.72
CA LEU A 80 4.88 -1.70 -1.83
C LEU A 80 5.49 -1.01 -3.05
N PRO A 81 6.66 -1.49 -3.53
CA PRO A 81 7.31 -0.89 -4.70
C PRO A 81 6.49 -1.04 -5.99
N PRO A 82 6.78 -0.20 -7.00
CA PRO A 82 6.22 -0.40 -8.33
C PRO A 82 6.43 -1.81 -8.86
N LEU A 83 5.42 -2.36 -9.51
CA LEU A 83 5.42 -3.67 -10.18
C LEU A 83 5.60 -4.88 -9.25
N HIS A 84 5.51 -4.72 -7.94
CA HIS A 84 5.60 -5.81 -6.98
C HIS A 84 4.27 -6.55 -6.88
N ILE A 85 4.28 -7.86 -7.14
CA ILE A 85 3.08 -8.69 -7.01
C ILE A 85 2.71 -8.83 -5.54
N HIS A 86 1.47 -8.54 -5.20
CA HIS A 86 0.97 -8.59 -3.83
C HIS A 86 -0.51 -8.95 -3.77
N SER A 87 -0.92 -9.42 -2.62
CA SER A 87 -2.32 -9.74 -2.30
C SER A 87 -2.63 -9.36 -0.85
N TYR A 88 -3.92 -9.19 -0.53
CA TYR A 88 -4.37 -8.87 0.82
C TYR A 88 -5.33 -9.90 1.35
N HIS A 89 -5.26 -10.12 2.66
CA HIS A 89 -6.28 -10.78 3.47
C HIS A 89 -6.60 -9.91 4.67
N LEU A 90 -7.88 -9.61 4.86
CA LEU A 90 -8.33 -8.77 5.96
C LEU A 90 -8.64 -9.67 7.16
N LEU A 91 -7.81 -9.58 8.18
CA LEU A 91 -7.91 -10.40 9.39
C LEU A 91 -8.98 -9.90 10.36
N SER A 92 -9.43 -8.67 10.16
CA SER A 92 -10.53 -8.04 10.91
C SER A 92 -11.22 -7.04 10.00
N GLN A 93 -12.31 -6.44 10.46
CA GLN A 93 -12.87 -5.26 9.80
C GLN A 93 -11.81 -4.17 9.76
N THR A 94 -11.53 -3.63 8.58
CA THR A 94 -10.38 -2.75 8.34
C THR A 94 -10.80 -1.52 7.58
N ASP A 95 -10.38 -0.35 8.05
CA ASP A 95 -10.49 0.91 7.33
C ASP A 95 -9.12 1.26 6.76
N LEU A 96 -8.96 1.03 5.47
CA LEU A 96 -7.70 1.17 4.76
C LEU A 96 -7.57 2.55 4.13
N ARG A 97 -6.36 3.08 4.18
CA ARG A 97 -5.91 4.25 3.42
C ARG A 97 -4.80 3.79 2.48
N ALA A 98 -5.01 3.94 1.20
CA ALA A 98 -4.03 3.60 0.17
C ALA A 98 -3.63 4.86 -0.58
N ILE A 99 -2.32 5.07 -0.72
CA ILE A 99 -1.78 6.17 -1.51
C ILE A 99 -0.92 5.57 -2.60
N TYR A 100 -1.21 5.95 -3.84
CA TYR A 100 -0.47 5.52 -5.02
C TYR A 100 0.44 6.65 -5.49
N PHE A 101 1.69 6.33 -5.77
CA PHE A 101 2.69 7.27 -6.25
C PHE A 101 3.20 6.85 -7.62
N SER A 102 3.19 7.77 -8.59
CA SER A 102 3.78 7.50 -9.90
C SER A 102 5.29 7.29 -9.77
N SER A 103 5.87 6.54 -10.71
CA SER A 103 7.33 6.37 -10.78
C SER A 103 8.06 7.69 -10.97
N SER A 104 7.45 8.64 -11.69
CA SER A 104 8.01 10.00 -11.87
C SER A 104 8.10 10.75 -10.55
N LEU A 105 7.05 10.68 -9.72
CA LEU A 105 7.07 11.35 -8.42
C LEU A 105 8.06 10.71 -7.46
N ILE A 106 8.15 9.38 -7.45
CA ILE A 106 9.14 8.64 -6.66
C ILE A 106 10.56 9.06 -7.07
N ALA A 107 10.81 9.22 -8.38
CA ALA A 107 12.10 9.62 -8.89
C ALA A 107 12.53 11.04 -8.47
N GLU A 108 11.58 11.92 -8.16
CA GLU A 108 11.88 13.24 -7.61
C GLU A 108 12.48 13.17 -6.20
N CYS A 109 12.19 12.12 -5.46
CA CYS A 109 12.82 11.83 -4.17
C CYS A 109 14.12 11.05 -4.41
N THR A 110 15.20 11.73 -4.74
CA THR A 110 16.48 11.11 -5.13
C THR A 110 17.11 10.26 -4.02
N SER A 111 16.75 10.50 -2.76
CA SER A 111 17.22 9.71 -1.62
C SER A 111 16.46 8.40 -1.43
N PHE A 112 15.39 8.13 -2.20
CA PHE A 112 14.55 6.95 -2.00
C PHE A 112 15.17 5.69 -2.63
N THR A 113 16.29 5.24 -2.09
CA THR A 113 17.00 4.03 -2.55
C THR A 113 16.25 2.74 -2.22
N LYS A 114 15.34 2.77 -1.24
CA LYS A 114 14.53 1.63 -0.82
C LYS A 114 13.23 1.46 -1.61
N SER A 115 13.00 2.29 -2.64
CA SER A 115 11.77 2.22 -3.44
C SER A 115 11.56 0.87 -4.12
N GLN A 116 12.60 0.08 -4.29
CA GLN A 116 12.60 -1.24 -4.91
C GLN A 116 12.29 -2.38 -3.93
N GLN A 117 12.16 -2.09 -2.65
CA GLN A 117 11.97 -3.10 -1.60
C GLN A 117 10.68 -2.88 -0.83
N VAL A 118 9.95 -3.97 -0.60
CA VAL A 118 8.83 -3.95 0.36
C VAL A 118 9.38 -3.71 1.75
N HIS A 119 8.85 -2.73 2.47
CA HIS A 119 9.24 -2.53 3.86
C HIS A 119 8.10 -1.93 4.68
N VAL A 120 8.15 -2.22 5.97
CA VAL A 120 7.21 -1.73 6.98
C VAL A 120 7.90 -0.69 7.83
N ILE A 121 7.20 0.39 8.12
CA ILE A 121 7.66 1.44 9.04
C ILE A 121 6.67 1.64 10.17
N THR A 122 7.13 2.26 11.25
CA THR A 122 6.23 2.76 12.29
C THR A 122 5.41 3.92 11.73
N ALA A 123 4.10 3.85 11.88
CA ALA A 123 3.21 4.97 11.54
C ALA A 123 3.24 5.99 12.69
N THR A 124 4.24 6.86 12.69
CA THR A 124 4.39 7.93 13.68
C THR A 124 3.23 8.93 13.55
N PRO A 125 2.97 9.79 14.58
CA PRO A 125 1.97 10.84 14.44
C PRO A 125 2.15 11.70 13.21
N LEU A 126 3.39 12.08 12.87
CA LEU A 126 3.66 12.86 11.67
C LEU A 126 3.27 12.11 10.39
N VAL A 127 3.64 10.83 10.29
CA VAL A 127 3.27 9.99 9.12
C VAL A 127 1.75 9.90 8.99
N LYS A 128 1.04 9.67 10.08
CA LYS A 128 -0.43 9.60 10.09
C LYS A 128 -1.07 10.90 9.62
N GLU A 129 -0.58 12.05 10.10
CA GLU A 129 -1.11 13.36 9.71
C GLU A 129 -0.77 13.72 8.26
N LEU A 130 0.40 13.35 7.76
CA LEU A 130 0.74 13.53 6.34
C LEU A 130 -0.17 12.68 5.45
N ILE A 131 -0.43 11.44 5.83
CA ILE A 131 -1.39 10.59 5.12
C ILE A 131 -2.77 11.25 5.11
N ALA A 132 -3.26 11.68 6.28
CA ALA A 132 -4.55 12.36 6.39
C ALA A 132 -4.62 13.62 5.52
N GLY A 133 -3.53 14.37 5.41
CA GLY A 133 -3.44 15.56 4.58
C GLY A 133 -3.66 15.31 3.10
N LEU A 134 -3.33 14.12 2.61
CA LEU A 134 -3.58 13.72 1.22
C LEU A 134 -5.04 13.32 0.96
N PHE A 135 -5.83 13.14 2.01
CA PHE A 135 -7.28 12.90 1.92
C PHE A 135 -8.11 14.15 2.23
N SER A 136 -7.47 15.22 2.71
CA SER A 136 -8.17 16.44 3.12
C SER A 136 -8.42 17.37 1.94
N GLU A 137 -9.61 17.93 1.89
CA GLU A 137 -9.96 18.99 0.94
C GLU A 137 -9.46 20.39 1.39
N ASP A 138 -8.91 20.47 2.61
CA ASP A 138 -8.42 21.74 3.16
C ASP A 138 -7.12 22.21 2.49
N TYR A 139 -6.44 21.33 1.76
CA TYR A 139 -5.16 21.64 1.13
C TYR A 139 -5.27 21.65 -0.38
N ALA A 140 -4.77 22.71 -1.01
CA ALA A 140 -4.69 22.80 -2.46
C ALA A 140 -3.65 21.81 -3.03
N ARG A 141 -3.79 21.45 -4.30
CA ARG A 141 -2.91 20.50 -4.98
C ARG A 141 -1.41 20.78 -4.80
N PRO A 142 -0.91 22.06 -4.92
CA PRO A 142 0.52 22.31 -4.69
C PRO A 142 0.98 21.97 -3.28
N SER A 143 0.14 22.20 -2.27
CA SER A 143 0.44 21.83 -0.88
C SER A 143 0.43 20.31 -0.68
N GLN A 144 -0.57 19.64 -1.25
CA GLN A 144 -0.64 18.18 -1.22
C GLN A 144 0.56 17.53 -1.90
N ARG A 145 1.07 18.12 -2.99
CA ARG A 145 2.28 17.63 -3.64
C ARG A 145 3.50 17.67 -2.71
N LYS A 146 3.64 18.74 -1.93
CA LYS A 146 4.69 18.85 -0.92
C LYS A 146 4.52 17.80 0.20
N ILE A 147 3.29 17.54 0.61
CA ILE A 147 2.98 16.48 1.57
C ILE A 147 3.39 15.11 1.01
N ALA A 148 3.04 14.82 -0.23
CA ALA A 148 3.38 13.56 -0.90
C ALA A 148 4.90 13.36 -0.99
N LEU A 149 5.65 14.39 -1.39
CA LEU A 149 7.11 14.33 -1.48
C LEU A 149 7.76 14.18 -0.11
N LEU A 150 7.27 14.89 0.90
CA LEU A 150 7.78 14.76 2.28
C LEU A 150 7.51 13.34 2.81
N LEU A 151 6.35 12.79 2.52
CA LEU A 151 6.01 11.42 2.92
C LEU A 151 6.97 10.40 2.29
N LEU A 152 7.28 10.55 1.00
CA LEU A 152 8.28 9.72 0.32
C LEU A 152 9.67 9.86 0.95
N GLU A 153 10.08 11.07 1.29
CA GLU A 153 11.36 11.32 1.97
C GLU A 153 11.42 10.62 3.33
N ILE A 154 10.37 10.75 4.12
CA ILE A 154 10.29 10.08 5.43
C ILE A 154 10.34 8.54 5.26
N LEU A 155 9.65 7.99 4.26
CA LEU A 155 9.74 6.56 3.94
C LEU A 155 11.16 6.14 3.59
N SER A 156 11.94 7.00 2.92
CA SER A 156 13.34 6.71 2.59
C SER A 156 14.26 6.72 3.80
N GLU A 157 13.95 7.53 4.82
CA GLU A 157 14.75 7.71 6.02
C GLU A 157 14.38 6.76 7.14
N ALA A 158 13.11 6.33 7.20
CA ALA A 158 12.60 5.53 8.29
C ALA A 158 13.30 4.16 8.35
N PRO A 159 13.75 3.73 9.54
CA PRO A 159 14.30 2.40 9.67
C PRO A 159 13.22 1.35 9.41
N PRO A 160 13.50 0.35 8.55
CA PRO A 160 12.53 -0.70 8.28
C PRO A 160 12.37 -1.58 9.51
N LEU A 161 11.13 -2.01 9.76
CA LEU A 161 10.82 -2.95 10.83
C LEU A 161 10.96 -4.38 10.31
N THR A 162 11.59 -5.23 11.11
CA THR A 162 11.81 -6.65 10.77
C THR A 162 10.55 -7.45 11.13
N MET A 163 9.49 -7.29 10.37
CA MET A 163 8.16 -7.87 10.65
C MET A 163 7.69 -8.87 9.61
N ALA A 164 8.50 -9.13 8.57
CA ALA A 164 8.16 -10.13 7.57
C ALA A 164 8.17 -11.52 8.17
N LEU A 165 7.14 -12.29 7.86
CA LEU A 165 7.06 -13.70 8.20
C LEU A 165 7.52 -14.52 6.98
N PRO A 166 8.49 -15.47 7.17
CA PRO A 166 8.91 -16.32 6.05
C PRO A 166 7.72 -17.06 5.45
N MET A 167 7.71 -17.21 4.13
CA MET A 167 6.72 -18.04 3.46
C MET A 167 7.00 -19.50 3.77
N PRO A 168 5.95 -20.29 4.14
CA PRO A 168 6.12 -21.71 4.32
C PRO A 168 6.55 -22.38 3.01
N ASN A 169 7.51 -23.30 3.08
CA ASN A 169 7.93 -24.11 1.93
C ASN A 169 6.97 -25.25 1.62
N ASP A 170 6.07 -25.57 2.53
CA ASP A 170 5.06 -26.62 2.41
C ASP A 170 3.69 -25.97 2.21
N GLU A 171 3.01 -26.30 1.10
CA GLU A 171 1.68 -25.78 0.78
C GLU A 171 0.63 -26.08 1.86
N ARG A 172 0.76 -27.20 2.56
CA ARG A 172 -0.16 -27.56 3.65
C ARG A 172 -0.01 -26.64 4.85
N LEU A 173 1.22 -26.25 5.19
CA LEU A 173 1.48 -25.26 6.24
C LEU A 173 0.95 -23.89 5.85
N PHE A 174 1.12 -23.52 4.59
CA PHE A 174 0.61 -22.27 4.05
C PHE A 174 -0.92 -22.23 4.08
N SER A 175 -1.58 -23.31 3.69
CA SER A 175 -3.04 -23.42 3.74
C SER A 175 -3.58 -23.34 5.17
N ALA A 176 -2.89 -23.92 6.15
CA ALA A 176 -3.26 -23.87 7.56
C ALA A 176 -3.07 -22.47 8.17
N ALA A 177 -2.15 -21.68 7.65
CA ALA A 177 -1.88 -20.32 8.10
C ALA A 177 -2.88 -19.29 7.58
N ARG A 178 -3.76 -19.67 6.66
CA ARG A 178 -4.86 -18.85 6.16
C ARG A 178 -6.07 -18.94 7.11
#